data_601598ed2a2bea60763a298855778e98
#
_entry.id   601598ed2a2bea60763a298855778e98
#
_cell.length_a   1.000
_cell.length_b   1.000
_cell.length_c   1.000
_cell.angle_alpha   90.00
_cell.angle_beta   90.00
_cell.angle_gamma   90.00
#
_symmetry.space_group_name_H-M   'P 1'
#
loop_
_entity.id
_entity.type
_entity.pdbx_description
1 polymer ?
#
loop_
_entity_poly.entity_id
_entity_poly.type
_entity_poly.pdbx_seq_one_letter_code
_entity_poly.pdbx_strand_id
1 'polypeptide(L)'
;NPKFTRGAVLSHDPKYGTEVKPGRKIYLTINPLTIQYLPVPNVKNKSIRQTRRLLENNSFQVGNIYYVNHFAKDVVQDVMCNERKITHNDSLPKFSIIDLYLGNGHEDYVLMPNIINMPLGQLKIFLHNNSLNMGLCSLTNLVSDSVLARVYSQNPENNTKVPLGSFVTVLAKDTILEKSK
;
A
#
# COMPACT_ATOMS: atom_id res chain seq x y z
N ASN A 1 3.71 2.71 -15.09
CA ASN A 1 4.58 2.11 -14.08
C ASN A 1 5.69 3.09 -13.73
N PRO A 2 5.82 3.54 -12.45
CA PRO A 2 6.81 4.55 -12.06
C PRO A 2 8.27 4.10 -12.19
N LYS A 3 8.53 2.79 -12.27
CA LYS A 3 9.88 2.22 -12.43
C LYS A 3 10.46 2.35 -13.84
N PHE A 4 9.63 2.72 -14.82
CA PHE A 4 10.04 2.82 -16.22
C PHE A 4 9.86 4.24 -16.75
N THR A 5 10.74 4.66 -17.66
CA THR A 5 10.59 5.95 -18.33
C THR A 5 9.29 6.01 -19.13
N ARG A 6 8.74 7.21 -19.33
CA ARG A 6 7.55 7.42 -20.16
C ARG A 6 7.84 6.99 -21.58
N GLY A 7 6.89 6.29 -22.22
CA GLY A 7 7.04 5.74 -23.56
C GLY A 7 7.88 4.46 -23.67
N ALA A 8 8.48 3.98 -22.59
CA ALA A 8 9.20 2.71 -22.60
C ALA A 8 8.26 1.54 -22.93
N VAL A 9 8.72 0.60 -23.74
CA VAL A 9 8.01 -0.65 -24.01
C VAL A 9 8.16 -1.57 -22.81
N LEU A 10 7.05 -1.94 -22.18
CA LEU A 10 7.00 -2.80 -21.01
C LEU A 10 6.91 -4.28 -21.38
N SER A 11 6.18 -4.59 -22.45
CA SER A 11 6.03 -5.93 -22.99
C SER A 11 5.60 -5.87 -24.45
N HIS A 12 5.78 -6.99 -25.15
CA HIS A 12 5.30 -7.15 -26.52
C HIS A 12 4.77 -8.57 -26.75
N ASP A 13 3.84 -8.68 -27.70
CA ASP A 13 3.29 -9.95 -28.17
C ASP A 13 3.33 -9.96 -29.72
N PRO A 14 3.92 -10.98 -30.34
CA PRO A 14 4.60 -12.18 -29.83
C PRO A 14 5.88 -11.90 -29.02
N LYS A 15 6.25 -12.84 -28.14
CA LYS A 15 7.46 -12.71 -27.30
C LYS A 15 8.73 -12.75 -28.16
N TYR A 16 9.81 -12.18 -27.61
CA TYR A 16 11.13 -12.23 -28.24
C TYR A 16 11.53 -13.67 -28.65
N GLY A 17 12.11 -13.82 -29.85
CA GLY A 17 12.52 -15.13 -30.38
C GLY A 17 11.39 -15.96 -31.00
N THR A 18 10.13 -15.49 -31.01
CA THR A 18 9.03 -16.20 -31.69
C THR A 18 9.10 -15.95 -33.20
N GLU A 19 9.15 -17.00 -34.01
CA GLU A 19 9.03 -16.91 -35.45
C GLU A 19 7.61 -16.48 -35.84
N VAL A 20 7.51 -15.47 -36.68
CA VAL A 20 6.23 -14.89 -37.12
C VAL A 20 6.19 -14.76 -38.64
N LYS A 21 4.99 -14.88 -39.20
CA LYS A 21 4.78 -14.69 -40.67
C LYS A 21 4.96 -13.20 -41.00
N PRO A 22 5.48 -12.90 -42.25
CA PRO A 22 5.51 -11.51 -42.73
C PRO A 22 4.15 -10.82 -42.60
N GLY A 23 4.12 -9.57 -42.14
CA GLY A 23 2.89 -8.81 -41.93
C GLY A 23 2.14 -9.09 -40.62
N ARG A 24 2.68 -9.94 -39.75
CA ARG A 24 2.08 -10.16 -38.41
C ARG A 24 2.07 -8.87 -37.59
N LYS A 25 0.93 -8.51 -37.02
CA LYS A 25 0.81 -7.38 -36.08
C LYS A 25 1.52 -7.71 -34.78
N ILE A 26 2.35 -6.80 -34.31
CA ILE A 26 3.01 -6.89 -32.99
C ILE A 26 2.31 -5.90 -32.07
N TYR A 27 1.84 -6.40 -30.93
CA TYR A 27 1.21 -5.58 -29.89
C TYR A 27 2.25 -5.17 -28.87
N LEU A 28 2.35 -3.87 -28.63
CA LEU A 28 3.25 -3.29 -27.64
C LEU A 28 2.46 -2.76 -26.46
N THR A 29 2.85 -3.14 -25.24
CA THR A 29 2.40 -2.46 -24.03
C THR A 29 3.46 -1.41 -23.69
N ILE A 30 3.07 -0.14 -23.70
CA ILE A 30 3.97 0.96 -23.41
C ILE A 30 3.61 1.64 -22.08
N ASN A 31 4.62 2.21 -21.42
CA ASN A 31 4.38 3.10 -20.30
C ASN A 31 3.74 4.41 -20.82
N PRO A 32 2.59 4.86 -20.28
CA PRO A 32 1.90 6.03 -20.80
C PRO A 32 2.78 7.26 -20.91
N LEU A 33 2.64 8.01 -22.01
CA LEU A 33 3.34 9.28 -22.22
C LEU A 33 2.79 10.40 -21.34
N THR A 34 1.48 10.35 -21.05
CA THR A 34 0.77 11.36 -20.27
C THR A 34 0.35 10.83 -18.90
N ILE A 35 0.41 11.69 -17.89
CA ILE A 35 -0.13 11.38 -16.56
C ILE A 35 -1.65 11.52 -16.63
N GLN A 36 -2.34 10.45 -16.28
CA GLN A 36 -3.79 10.48 -16.13
C GLN A 36 -4.13 11.05 -14.75
N TYR A 37 -4.91 12.12 -14.71
CA TYR A 37 -5.46 12.71 -13.50
C TYR A 37 -6.87 12.16 -13.27
N LEU A 38 -7.18 11.85 -12.02
CA LEU A 38 -8.49 11.32 -11.60
C LEU A 38 -9.03 12.17 -10.46
N PRO A 39 -10.37 12.40 -10.41
CA PRO A 39 -10.98 13.13 -9.30
C PRO A 39 -10.89 12.33 -8.01
N VAL A 40 -10.60 13.01 -6.91
CA VAL A 40 -10.55 12.42 -5.57
C VAL A 40 -11.99 12.09 -5.12
N PRO A 41 -12.30 10.84 -4.73
CA PRO A 41 -13.63 10.50 -4.24
C PRO A 41 -13.89 11.15 -2.88
N ASN A 42 -15.16 11.44 -2.58
CA ASN A 42 -15.54 11.94 -1.26
C ASN A 42 -15.41 10.83 -0.21
N VAL A 43 -14.40 10.94 0.64
CA VAL A 43 -14.09 9.98 1.71
C VAL A 43 -14.29 10.55 3.11
N LYS A 44 -14.59 11.84 3.24
CA LYS A 44 -14.83 12.49 4.53
C LYS A 44 -16.01 11.84 5.26
N ASN A 45 -15.88 11.69 6.57
CA ASN A 45 -16.86 11.04 7.46
C ASN A 45 -17.18 9.57 7.11
N LYS A 46 -16.33 8.90 6.35
CA LYS A 46 -16.44 7.46 6.09
C LYS A 46 -15.47 6.67 6.96
N SER A 47 -15.82 5.41 7.23
CA SER A 47 -14.90 4.51 7.93
C SER A 47 -13.66 4.20 7.08
N ILE A 48 -12.55 3.85 7.74
CA ILE A 48 -11.31 3.45 7.04
C ILE A 48 -11.56 2.35 6.00
N ARG A 49 -12.43 1.37 6.28
CA ARG A 49 -12.76 0.25 5.36
C ARG A 49 -13.47 0.75 4.09
N GLN A 50 -14.45 1.64 4.26
CA GLN A 50 -15.16 2.25 3.12
C GLN A 50 -14.22 3.13 2.30
N THR A 51 -13.40 3.95 2.98
CA THR A 51 -12.44 4.86 2.34
C THR A 51 -11.42 4.09 1.51
N ARG A 52 -10.84 3.00 2.05
CA ARG A 52 -9.91 2.15 1.31
C ARG A 52 -10.53 1.66 0.01
N ARG A 53 -11.72 1.05 0.06
CA ARG A 53 -12.43 0.55 -1.14
C ARG A 53 -12.68 1.65 -2.17
N LEU A 54 -13.10 2.84 -1.70
CA LEU A 54 -13.35 3.98 -2.59
C LEU A 54 -12.07 4.47 -3.27
N LEU A 55 -10.97 4.58 -2.55
CA LEU A 55 -9.68 5.00 -3.11
C LEU A 55 -9.13 3.97 -4.09
N GLU A 56 -9.12 2.70 -3.73
CA GLU A 56 -8.65 1.60 -4.59
C GLU A 56 -9.48 1.48 -5.88
N ASN A 57 -10.81 1.56 -5.80
CA ASN A 57 -11.70 1.56 -6.96
C ASN A 57 -11.45 2.76 -7.90
N ASN A 58 -10.98 3.89 -7.37
CA ASN A 58 -10.58 5.06 -8.15
C ASN A 58 -9.08 5.07 -8.49
N SER A 59 -8.40 3.92 -8.38
CA SER A 59 -6.97 3.77 -8.71
C SER A 59 -6.04 4.66 -7.87
N PHE A 60 -6.39 4.98 -6.64
CA PHE A 60 -5.52 5.59 -5.64
C PHE A 60 -5.01 4.55 -4.64
N GLN A 61 -3.92 4.87 -3.95
CA GLN A 61 -3.35 4.01 -2.91
C GLN A 61 -3.51 4.65 -1.54
N VAL A 62 -3.83 3.84 -0.53
CA VAL A 62 -3.83 4.29 0.86
C VAL A 62 -2.40 4.34 1.37
N GLY A 63 -1.99 5.53 1.82
CA GLY A 63 -0.71 5.81 2.46
C GLY A 63 -0.69 5.41 3.93
N ASN A 64 -0.21 6.33 4.76
CA ASN A 64 -0.18 6.16 6.21
C ASN A 64 -1.50 6.61 6.85
N ILE A 65 -1.75 6.11 8.04
CA ILE A 65 -2.86 6.56 8.87
C ILE A 65 -2.32 7.36 10.06
N TYR A 66 -2.96 8.49 10.31
CA TYR A 66 -2.66 9.36 11.43
C TYR A 66 -3.93 9.53 12.25
N TYR A 67 -3.79 9.69 13.56
CA TYR A 67 -4.92 9.87 14.45
C TYR A 67 -4.98 11.29 14.97
N VAL A 68 -6.18 11.86 14.97
CA VAL A 68 -6.48 13.19 15.51
C VAL A 68 -7.51 13.08 16.62
N ASN A 69 -7.46 14.00 17.56
CA ASN A 69 -8.42 14.03 18.66
C ASN A 69 -9.84 14.31 18.15
N HIS A 70 -10.64 13.24 18.03
CA HIS A 70 -12.02 13.31 17.56
C HIS A 70 -12.81 12.09 18.10
N PHE A 71 -14.06 12.32 18.50
CA PHE A 71 -14.90 11.29 19.14
C PHE A 71 -15.22 10.08 18.24
N ALA A 72 -15.28 10.28 16.93
CA ALA A 72 -15.60 9.22 15.99
C ALA A 72 -14.35 8.39 15.66
N LYS A 73 -14.18 7.24 16.33
CA LYS A 73 -13.04 6.31 16.11
C LYS A 73 -13.05 5.77 14.69
N ASP A 74 -11.85 5.72 14.07
CA ASP A 74 -11.59 5.17 12.72
C ASP A 74 -12.43 5.79 11.59
N VAL A 75 -12.95 7.00 11.80
CA VAL A 75 -13.66 7.79 10.81
C VAL A 75 -12.74 8.86 10.23
N VAL A 76 -12.68 8.94 8.89
CA VAL A 76 -11.83 9.90 8.17
C VAL A 76 -12.30 11.34 8.45
N GLN A 77 -11.40 12.13 9.00
CA GLN A 77 -11.58 13.56 9.25
C GLN A 77 -11.00 14.38 8.10
N ASP A 78 -9.78 14.04 7.68
CA ASP A 78 -9.07 14.71 6.60
C ASP A 78 -8.24 13.70 5.78
N VAL A 79 -7.83 14.11 4.58
CA VAL A 79 -6.94 13.37 3.70
C VAL A 79 -5.86 14.27 3.15
N MET A 80 -4.64 13.74 3.01
CA MET A 80 -3.50 14.46 2.48
C MET A 80 -2.81 13.66 1.36
N CYS A 81 -2.20 14.40 0.43
CA CYS A 81 -1.33 13.85 -0.60
C CYS A 81 -0.11 14.76 -0.72
N ASN A 82 1.11 14.18 -0.56
CA ASN A 82 2.36 14.96 -0.56
C ASN A 82 2.30 16.18 0.39
N GLU A 83 1.90 15.93 1.65
CA GLU A 83 1.79 16.96 2.71
C GLU A 83 0.75 18.06 2.45
N ARG A 84 0.02 17.99 1.36
CA ARG A 84 -1.05 18.93 1.01
C ARG A 84 -2.41 18.33 1.38
N LYS A 85 -3.23 19.08 2.08
CA LYS A 85 -4.65 18.74 2.30
C LYS A 85 -5.40 18.73 0.97
N ILE A 86 -6.15 17.65 0.72
CA ILE A 86 -6.93 17.42 -0.50
C ILE A 86 -8.39 17.26 -0.17
N THR A 87 -9.23 17.51 -1.15
CA THR A 87 -10.70 17.42 -1.08
C THR A 87 -11.23 16.63 -2.27
N HIS A 88 -12.52 16.31 -2.26
CA HIS A 88 -13.19 15.63 -3.38
C HIS A 88 -13.26 16.46 -4.68
N ASN A 89 -12.91 17.76 -4.62
CA ASN A 89 -12.85 18.62 -5.82
C ASN A 89 -11.46 18.62 -6.48
N ASP A 90 -10.46 18.05 -5.81
CA ASP A 90 -9.11 17.96 -6.35
C ASP A 90 -8.99 16.80 -7.33
N SER A 91 -8.09 16.95 -8.32
CA SER A 91 -7.68 15.87 -9.22
C SER A 91 -6.23 15.52 -8.99
N LEU A 92 -5.94 14.25 -8.83
CA LEU A 92 -4.59 13.74 -8.57
C LEU A 92 -4.15 12.75 -9.66
N PRO A 93 -2.84 12.61 -9.87
CA PRO A 93 -2.30 11.57 -10.73
C PRO A 93 -2.80 10.19 -10.32
N LYS A 94 -3.12 9.34 -11.29
CA LYS A 94 -3.45 7.93 -11.05
C LYS A 94 -2.34 7.26 -10.22
N PHE A 95 -2.73 6.42 -9.27
CA PHE A 95 -1.85 5.74 -8.30
C PHE A 95 -1.19 6.65 -7.26
N SER A 96 -1.66 7.90 -7.11
CA SER A 96 -1.23 8.74 -5.98
C SER A 96 -1.50 8.07 -4.64
N ILE A 97 -0.58 8.27 -3.71
CA ILE A 97 -0.68 7.79 -2.34
C ILE A 97 -1.39 8.85 -1.51
N ILE A 98 -2.45 8.46 -0.82
CA ILE A 98 -3.28 9.36 -0.01
C ILE A 98 -3.19 8.92 1.45
N ASP A 99 -2.69 9.81 2.30
CA ASP A 99 -2.63 9.63 3.74
C ASP A 99 -3.98 10.00 4.37
N LEU A 100 -4.37 9.22 5.38
CA LEU A 100 -5.66 9.35 6.05
C LEU A 100 -5.49 9.89 7.47
N TYR A 101 -6.29 10.87 7.84
CA TYR A 101 -6.39 11.40 9.20
C TYR A 101 -7.71 10.95 9.80
N LEU A 102 -7.63 10.09 10.83
CA LEU A 102 -8.76 9.40 11.45
C LEU A 102 -9.01 9.94 12.85
N GLY A 103 -10.26 9.90 13.30
CA GLY A 103 -10.58 10.15 14.69
C GLY A 103 -10.07 9.02 15.60
N ASN A 104 -9.52 9.38 16.77
CA ASN A 104 -8.97 8.42 17.74
C ASN A 104 -10.02 7.83 18.71
N GLY A 105 -11.27 8.35 18.71
CA GLY A 105 -12.31 7.91 19.66
C GLY A 105 -11.96 8.22 21.13
N HIS A 106 -11.08 9.22 21.35
CA HIS A 106 -10.47 9.54 22.65
C HIS A 106 -9.55 8.45 23.22
N GLU A 107 -9.15 7.47 22.41
CA GLU A 107 -8.11 6.49 22.75
C GLU A 107 -6.77 6.96 22.21
N ASP A 108 -5.69 6.80 22.99
CA ASP A 108 -4.35 7.24 22.60
C ASP A 108 -3.43 6.07 22.25
N TYR A 109 -3.79 4.83 22.65
CA TYR A 109 -2.91 3.67 22.58
C TYR A 109 -3.64 2.41 22.10
N VAL A 110 -2.88 1.51 21.52
CA VAL A 110 -3.31 0.16 21.13
C VAL A 110 -2.27 -0.87 21.58
N LEU A 111 -2.69 -2.11 21.80
CA LEU A 111 -1.76 -3.21 22.03
C LEU A 111 -1.22 -3.72 20.70
N MET A 112 0.11 -3.88 20.62
CA MET A 112 0.78 -4.41 19.44
C MET A 112 0.34 -5.87 19.20
N PRO A 113 -0.28 -6.20 18.05
CA PRO A 113 -0.67 -7.56 17.73
C PRO A 113 0.54 -8.43 17.36
N ASN A 114 0.39 -9.75 17.51
CA ASN A 114 1.37 -10.70 16.99
C ASN A 114 1.23 -10.82 15.47
N ILE A 115 2.27 -10.47 14.73
CA ILE A 115 2.34 -10.55 13.27
C ILE A 115 3.39 -11.54 12.77
N ILE A 116 3.99 -12.33 13.66
CA ILE A 116 4.96 -13.36 13.27
C ILE A 116 4.26 -14.39 12.36
N ASN A 117 4.96 -14.87 11.34
CA ASN A 117 4.46 -15.75 10.27
C ASN A 117 3.45 -15.14 9.31
N MET A 118 3.08 -13.87 9.45
CA MET A 118 2.15 -13.20 8.52
C MET A 118 2.82 -12.94 7.17
N PRO A 119 2.13 -13.19 6.03
CA PRO A 119 2.63 -12.81 4.71
C PRO A 119 2.71 -11.28 4.56
N LEU A 120 3.79 -10.76 3.97
CA LEU A 120 3.97 -9.31 3.77
C LEU A 120 2.85 -8.68 2.93
N GLY A 121 2.30 -9.39 1.96
CA GLY A 121 1.21 -8.89 1.13
C GLY A 121 -0.06 -8.53 1.91
N GLN A 122 -0.28 -9.11 3.08
CA GLN A 122 -1.43 -8.84 3.94
C GLN A 122 -1.10 -7.89 5.10
N LEU A 123 0.19 -7.69 5.38
CA LEU A 123 0.65 -7.02 6.60
C LEU A 123 0.16 -5.59 6.70
N LYS A 124 0.28 -4.79 5.63
CA LYS A 124 -0.14 -3.39 5.65
C LYS A 124 -1.62 -3.23 5.98
N ILE A 125 -2.47 -4.08 5.38
CA ILE A 125 -3.92 -4.05 5.63
C ILE A 125 -4.23 -4.45 7.07
N PHE A 126 -3.54 -5.48 7.57
CA PHE A 126 -3.72 -5.96 8.94
C PHE A 126 -3.31 -4.88 9.97
N LEU A 127 -2.15 -4.25 9.79
CA LEU A 127 -1.68 -3.18 10.68
C LEU A 127 -2.65 -1.99 10.68
N HIS A 128 -3.11 -1.53 9.52
CA HIS A 128 -4.12 -0.46 9.44
C HIS A 128 -5.43 -0.82 10.14
N ASN A 129 -5.87 -2.09 10.07
CA ASN A 129 -7.08 -2.53 10.79
C ASN A 129 -6.88 -2.56 12.32
N ASN A 130 -5.62 -2.55 12.78
CA ASN A 130 -5.23 -2.46 14.18
C ASN A 130 -4.70 -1.08 14.55
N SER A 131 -5.03 -0.04 13.77
CA SER A 131 -4.64 1.35 14.03
C SER A 131 -3.12 1.59 14.05
N LEU A 132 -2.37 0.81 13.28
CA LEU A 132 -0.91 0.87 13.18
C LEU A 132 -0.47 1.08 11.74
N ASN A 133 0.75 1.58 11.54
CA ASN A 133 1.38 1.76 10.24
C ASN A 133 2.52 0.75 10.01
N MET A 134 2.74 0.40 8.76
CA MET A 134 3.92 -0.36 8.36
C MET A 134 5.11 0.58 8.24
N GLY A 135 6.15 0.33 9.03
CA GLY A 135 7.44 1.03 9.01
C GLY A 135 8.44 0.38 8.05
N LEU A 136 9.69 0.32 8.50
CA LEU A 136 10.73 -0.33 7.72
C LEU A 136 10.48 -1.84 7.60
N CYS A 137 10.65 -2.35 6.39
CA CYS A 137 10.61 -3.78 6.11
C CYS A 137 11.95 -4.21 5.50
N SER A 138 12.70 -5.04 6.22
CA SER A 138 13.96 -5.59 5.73
C SER A 138 13.79 -7.06 5.34
N LEU A 139 14.26 -7.41 4.15
CA LEU A 139 14.27 -8.78 3.64
C LEU A 139 15.68 -9.36 3.83
N THR A 140 15.82 -10.50 4.48
CA THR A 140 17.13 -11.08 4.81
C THR A 140 17.74 -11.94 3.71
N ASN A 141 16.96 -12.32 2.68
CA ASN A 141 17.44 -13.14 1.56
C ASN A 141 16.96 -12.56 0.22
N LEU A 142 17.57 -13.00 -0.89
CA LEU A 142 17.07 -12.76 -2.24
C LEU A 142 15.70 -13.41 -2.37
N VAL A 143 14.66 -12.60 -2.28
CA VAL A 143 13.26 -13.05 -2.30
C VAL A 143 12.79 -13.03 -3.73
N SER A 144 12.34 -14.18 -4.24
CA SER A 144 11.76 -14.30 -5.59
C SER A 144 10.41 -13.61 -5.69
N ASP A 145 9.62 -13.62 -4.60
CA ASP A 145 8.35 -12.91 -4.48
C ASP A 145 8.20 -12.31 -3.06
N SER A 146 8.38 -10.99 -2.95
CA SER A 146 8.28 -10.27 -1.68
C SER A 146 6.89 -10.34 -1.04
N VAL A 147 5.83 -10.62 -1.81
CA VAL A 147 4.45 -10.72 -1.32
C VAL A 147 4.26 -11.96 -0.45
N LEU A 148 4.94 -13.05 -0.78
CA LEU A 148 4.87 -14.34 -0.07
C LEU A 148 5.82 -14.43 1.12
N ALA A 149 6.82 -13.54 1.22
CA ALA A 149 7.73 -13.51 2.35
C ALA A 149 6.96 -13.36 3.67
N ARG A 150 7.45 -14.04 4.72
CA ARG A 150 6.81 -14.05 6.04
C ARG A 150 7.62 -13.31 7.07
N VAL A 151 6.93 -12.60 7.94
CA VAL A 151 7.52 -11.90 9.09
C VAL A 151 8.11 -12.91 10.07
N TYR A 152 9.37 -12.75 10.46
CA TYR A 152 9.99 -13.56 11.50
C TYR A 152 10.43 -12.72 12.72
N SER A 153 10.47 -11.39 12.60
CA SER A 153 10.73 -10.48 13.71
C SER A 153 9.91 -9.21 13.56
N GLN A 154 9.44 -8.66 14.66
CA GLN A 154 8.67 -7.42 14.73
C GLN A 154 9.19 -6.51 15.83
N ASN A 155 9.12 -5.22 15.61
CA ASN A 155 9.36 -4.19 16.61
C ASN A 155 8.34 -3.05 16.41
N PRO A 156 7.53 -2.71 17.43
CA PRO A 156 7.51 -3.18 18.83
C PRO A 156 7.11 -4.66 19.00
N GLU A 157 7.47 -5.21 20.17
CA GLU A 157 7.12 -6.58 20.53
C GLU A 157 5.61 -6.75 20.72
N ASN A 158 5.13 -8.00 20.56
CA ASN A 158 3.76 -8.38 20.82
C ASN A 158 3.30 -7.95 22.24
N ASN A 159 2.02 -7.52 22.37
CA ASN A 159 1.40 -7.01 23.59
C ASN A 159 2.02 -5.72 24.17
N THR A 160 2.96 -5.07 23.50
CA THR A 160 3.43 -3.75 23.91
C THR A 160 2.35 -2.70 23.67
N LYS A 161 2.11 -1.81 24.63
CA LYS A 161 1.20 -0.67 24.50
C LYS A 161 1.91 0.42 23.69
N VAL A 162 1.39 0.74 22.52
CA VAL A 162 1.95 1.73 21.60
C VAL A 162 0.92 2.77 21.19
N PRO A 163 1.32 4.02 20.91
CA PRO A 163 0.40 5.06 20.41
C PRO A 163 -0.31 4.62 19.13
N LEU A 164 -1.54 5.07 18.93
CA LEU A 164 -2.25 4.90 17.67
C LEU A 164 -1.45 5.51 16.52
N GLY A 165 -1.43 4.84 15.38
CA GLY A 165 -0.66 5.28 14.21
C GLY A 165 0.84 4.97 14.28
N SER A 166 1.33 4.28 15.33
CA SER A 166 2.74 3.89 15.45
C SER A 166 3.21 3.06 14.25
N PHE A 167 4.48 3.24 13.88
CA PHE A 167 5.11 2.48 12.82
C PHE A 167 5.71 1.18 13.36
N VAL A 168 5.42 0.08 12.68
CA VAL A 168 5.90 -1.26 13.01
C VAL A 168 7.00 -1.65 12.04
N THR A 169 8.21 -1.85 12.56
CA THR A 169 9.35 -2.38 11.80
C THR A 169 9.32 -3.89 11.80
N VAL A 170 9.57 -4.49 10.64
CA VAL A 170 9.54 -5.94 10.48
C VAL A 170 10.76 -6.46 9.74
N LEU A 171 11.20 -7.67 10.13
CA LEU A 171 12.12 -8.47 9.35
C LEU A 171 11.36 -9.64 8.76
N ALA A 172 11.51 -9.85 7.45
CA ALA A 172 10.83 -10.92 6.74
C ALA A 172 11.82 -11.77 5.94
N LYS A 173 11.47 -13.05 5.74
CA LYS A 173 12.25 -14.01 4.98
C LYS A 173 11.37 -14.80 4.03
N ASP A 174 11.96 -15.30 2.93
CA ASP A 174 11.29 -16.21 2.03
C ASP A 174 11.23 -17.61 2.66
N THR A 175 10.05 -18.20 2.67
CA THR A 175 9.83 -19.55 3.20
C THR A 175 10.12 -20.66 2.18
N ILE A 176 10.33 -20.33 0.92
CA ILE A 176 10.54 -21.32 -0.16
C ILE A 176 11.96 -21.90 -0.08
N LEU A 177 12.95 -21.15 0.36
CA LEU A 177 14.36 -21.57 0.43
C LEU A 177 14.69 -22.51 1.59
N GLU A 178 13.84 -22.63 2.62
CA GLU A 178 14.07 -23.56 3.74
C GLU A 178 13.66 -25.02 3.45
N LYS A 179 12.92 -25.28 2.37
CA LYS A 179 12.49 -26.65 1.98
C LYS A 179 13.47 -27.36 1.04
N SER A 180 14.60 -26.73 0.70
CA SER A 180 15.62 -27.26 -0.23
C SER A 180 16.92 -27.67 0.45
N LYS A 181 16.87 -28.08 1.74
CA LYS A 181 18.01 -28.68 2.45
C LYS A 181 17.64 -30.05 2.98
#